data_d0d752f200d098181d6e47a076530508
#
_entry.id   d0d752f200d098181d6e47a076530508
#
_cell.length_a   1.000
_cell.length_b   1.000
_cell.length_c   1.000
_cell.angle_alpha   90.00
_cell.angle_beta   90.00
_cell.angle_gamma   90.00
#
_symmetry.space_group_name_H-M   'P 1'
#
loop_
_entity.id
_entity.type
_entity.pdbx_description
1 polymer ?
#
loop_
_entity_poly.entity_id
_entity_poly.type
_entity_poly.pdbx_seq_one_letter_code
_entity_poly.pdbx_strand_id
1 'polypeptide(L)'
;MEMNKSDSIVKLAGALSKAQAEMGGAVKDANNPFFKSKYADLSSVIRVIKEPFANNGLSFVQFPICDGQSAGVETILMHESGEFLQSEYMLPLSKKDPQGAGSGITYAKRYALQAMAGIPSEDDDGNMASTNKPSKPVIDATAQGWINAVKQDITVLEQITDPAYKAFIKTNAA
;
A
#
# COMPACT_ATOMS: atom_id res chain seq x y z
N MET A 1 14.28 -10.27 -13.25
CA MET A 1 14.59 -8.90 -12.80
C MET A 1 16.05 -8.91 -12.42
N GLU A 2 16.88 -8.19 -13.14
CA GLU A 2 18.30 -8.11 -12.85
C GLU A 2 18.53 -6.88 -11.97
N MET A 3 19.16 -7.09 -10.82
CA MET A 3 19.52 -5.99 -9.92
C MET A 3 20.85 -5.41 -10.39
N ASN A 4 20.86 -4.14 -10.78
CA ASN A 4 22.08 -3.44 -11.13
C ASN A 4 22.70 -2.82 -9.88
N LYS A 5 24.03 -2.91 -9.75
CA LYS A 5 24.78 -2.39 -8.60
C LYS A 5 26.19 -2.01 -8.99
N SER A 6 26.83 -1.18 -8.18
CA SER A 6 28.28 -0.93 -8.26
C SER A 6 29.08 -2.20 -7.98
N ASP A 7 30.35 -2.23 -8.39
CA ASP A 7 31.25 -3.38 -8.19
C ASP A 7 31.38 -3.77 -6.71
N SER A 8 31.42 -2.78 -5.83
CA SER A 8 31.35 -2.94 -4.37
C SER A 8 30.09 -2.29 -3.82
N ILE A 9 29.54 -2.85 -2.75
CA ILE A 9 28.45 -2.28 -1.95
C ILE A 9 28.77 -2.28 -0.46
N VAL A 10 30.03 -2.48 -0.07
CA VAL A 10 30.43 -2.67 1.34
C VAL A 10 30.11 -1.46 2.20
N LYS A 11 30.43 -0.26 1.71
CA LYS A 11 30.15 1.00 2.41
C LYS A 11 28.65 1.29 2.45
N LEU A 12 27.95 1.12 1.31
CA LEU A 12 26.52 1.29 1.22
C LEU A 12 25.78 0.34 2.16
N ALA A 13 26.16 -0.94 2.21
CA ALA A 13 25.54 -1.93 3.09
C ALA A 13 25.71 -1.56 4.56
N GLY A 14 26.91 -1.11 4.96
CA GLY A 14 27.19 -0.66 6.33
C GLY A 14 26.38 0.59 6.70
N ALA A 15 26.27 1.56 5.79
CA ALA A 15 25.49 2.77 5.97
C ALA A 15 23.99 2.46 6.06
N LEU A 16 23.47 1.58 5.17
CA LEU A 16 22.07 1.17 5.17
C LEU A 16 21.69 0.44 6.47
N SER A 17 22.54 -0.44 6.97
CA SER A 17 22.32 -1.15 8.24
C SER A 17 22.18 -0.17 9.43
N LYS A 18 23.01 0.87 9.48
CA LYS A 18 22.91 1.91 10.52
C LYS A 18 21.63 2.73 10.37
N ALA A 19 21.32 3.19 9.16
CA ALA A 19 20.10 3.94 8.88
C ALA A 19 18.85 3.14 9.25
N GLN A 20 18.81 1.83 8.94
CA GLN A 20 17.70 0.96 9.31
C GLN A 20 17.54 0.81 10.84
N ALA A 21 18.63 0.76 11.58
CA ALA A 21 18.57 0.74 13.05
C ALA A 21 17.98 2.04 13.62
N GLU A 22 18.32 3.19 13.07
CA GLU A 22 17.75 4.50 13.44
C GLU A 22 16.23 4.57 13.11
N MET A 23 15.82 4.07 11.94
CA MET A 23 14.40 4.03 11.53
C MET A 23 13.55 3.13 12.43
N GLY A 24 14.09 2.00 12.93
CA GLY A 24 13.39 1.08 13.82
C GLY A 24 12.92 1.73 15.13
N GLY A 25 13.65 2.71 15.65
CA GLY A 25 13.24 3.54 16.78
C GLY A 25 12.05 4.45 16.42
N ALA A 26 12.13 5.13 15.30
CA ALA A 26 11.10 6.08 14.84
C ALA A 26 9.73 5.41 14.58
N VAL A 27 9.73 4.16 14.09
CA VAL A 27 8.50 3.39 13.87
C VAL A 27 7.87 2.93 15.19
N LYS A 28 8.67 2.62 16.21
CA LYS A 28 8.19 2.17 17.53
C LYS A 28 7.65 3.30 18.40
N ASP A 29 8.22 4.48 18.30
CA ASP A 29 7.77 5.67 19.04
C ASP A 29 6.52 6.33 18.44
N ALA A 30 6.15 5.90 17.26
CA ALA A 30 4.99 6.43 16.57
C ALA A 30 3.67 5.79 17.05
N ASN A 31 3.26 6.09 18.25
CA ASN A 31 1.85 6.43 18.56
C ASN A 31 1.51 7.67 17.72
N ASN A 32 1.79 7.55 16.39
CA ASN A 32 1.88 8.68 15.50
C ASN A 32 0.47 9.10 15.10
N PRO A 33 -0.06 10.25 15.57
CA PRO A 33 -1.38 10.74 15.17
C PRO A 33 -1.49 11.01 13.67
N PHE A 34 -0.38 10.89 12.92
CA PHE A 34 -0.33 11.04 11.47
C PHE A 34 -0.72 9.77 10.69
N PHE A 35 -0.66 8.58 11.30
CA PHE A 35 -1.18 7.34 10.73
C PHE A 35 -2.68 7.16 11.01
N LYS A 36 -3.50 8.16 10.68
CA LYS A 36 -4.97 8.03 10.72
C LYS A 36 -5.53 7.12 9.62
N SER A 37 -4.71 6.72 8.66
CA SER A 37 -5.05 5.73 7.64
C SER A 37 -4.28 4.43 7.90
N LYS A 38 -4.89 3.30 7.60
CA LYS A 38 -4.28 1.97 7.71
C LYS A 38 -3.07 1.76 6.79
N TYR A 39 -2.60 2.79 6.10
CA TYR A 39 -1.50 2.75 5.14
C TYR A 39 -0.58 3.93 5.39
N ALA A 40 0.73 3.66 5.55
CA ALA A 40 1.73 4.72 5.48
C ALA A 40 1.74 5.28 4.06
N ASP A 41 1.36 6.54 3.89
CA ASP A 41 1.46 7.22 2.60
C ASP A 41 2.94 7.46 2.21
N LEU A 42 3.19 7.82 0.95
CA LEU A 42 4.55 8.08 0.47
C LEU A 42 5.27 9.16 1.29
N SER A 43 4.54 10.19 1.73
CA SER A 43 5.10 11.29 2.52
C SER A 43 5.58 10.82 3.89
N SER A 44 4.83 9.90 4.52
CA SER A 44 5.20 9.28 5.78
C SER A 44 6.44 8.41 5.66
N VAL A 45 6.53 7.61 4.59
CA VAL A 45 7.75 6.82 4.30
C VAL A 45 8.96 7.73 4.13
N ILE A 46 8.86 8.78 3.29
CA ILE A 46 9.95 9.75 3.08
C ILE A 46 10.38 10.40 4.40
N ARG A 47 9.43 10.75 5.26
CA ARG A 47 9.72 11.37 6.56
C ARG A 47 10.54 10.45 7.47
N VAL A 48 10.22 9.16 7.51
CA VAL A 48 10.94 8.16 8.32
C VAL A 48 12.37 7.96 7.85
N ILE A 49 12.62 7.95 6.53
CA ILE A 49 13.94 7.66 5.97
C ILE A 49 14.86 8.89 5.85
N LYS A 50 14.29 10.11 5.78
CA LYS A 50 15.03 11.32 5.39
C LYS A 50 16.21 11.60 6.30
N GLU A 51 16.01 11.62 7.61
CA GLU A 51 17.06 11.92 8.58
C GLU A 51 18.06 10.77 8.73
N PRO A 52 17.64 9.49 8.93
CA PRO A 52 18.56 8.37 8.98
C PRO A 52 19.42 8.22 7.73
N PHE A 53 18.86 8.47 6.55
CA PHE A 53 19.65 8.41 5.31
C PHE A 53 20.68 9.54 5.26
N ALA A 54 20.28 10.78 5.56
CA ALA A 54 21.20 11.91 5.56
C ALA A 54 22.36 11.71 6.56
N ASN A 55 22.07 11.20 7.76
CA ASN A 55 23.08 10.95 8.79
C ASN A 55 24.11 9.88 8.38
N ASN A 56 23.73 8.96 7.51
CA ASN A 56 24.55 7.84 7.07
C ASN A 56 25.06 7.97 5.61
N GLY A 57 25.03 9.19 5.03
CA GLY A 57 25.54 9.43 3.68
C GLY A 57 24.76 8.72 2.57
N LEU A 58 23.51 8.34 2.83
CA LEU A 58 22.61 7.70 1.87
C LEU A 58 21.69 8.70 1.20
N SER A 59 21.40 8.45 -0.06
CA SER A 59 20.39 9.16 -0.84
C SER A 59 19.68 8.22 -1.80
N PHE A 60 18.54 8.63 -2.34
CA PHE A 60 17.83 7.86 -3.36
C PHE A 60 17.21 8.76 -4.40
N VAL A 61 17.03 8.22 -5.60
CA VAL A 61 16.23 8.82 -6.66
C VAL A 61 15.25 7.78 -7.20
N GLN A 62 14.10 8.26 -7.71
CA GLN A 62 13.10 7.42 -8.35
C GLN A 62 12.70 8.02 -9.69
N PHE A 63 12.97 7.29 -10.77
CA PHE A 63 12.57 7.65 -12.12
C PHE A 63 11.29 6.95 -12.50
N PRO A 64 10.23 7.66 -12.91
CA PRO A 64 9.01 7.03 -13.36
C PRO A 64 9.23 6.32 -14.70
N ILE A 65 8.69 5.11 -14.82
CA ILE A 65 8.70 4.31 -16.04
C ILE A 65 7.29 3.84 -16.37
N CYS A 66 6.99 3.78 -17.68
CA CYS A 66 5.70 3.33 -18.18
C CYS A 66 5.86 2.76 -19.58
N ASP A 67 5.31 1.56 -19.85
CA ASP A 67 5.35 0.88 -21.13
C ASP A 67 3.98 0.80 -21.83
N GLY A 68 2.96 1.47 -21.29
CA GLY A 68 1.59 1.44 -21.78
C GLY A 68 0.75 0.25 -21.30
N GLN A 69 1.35 -0.75 -20.66
CA GLN A 69 0.69 -1.90 -20.01
C GLN A 69 0.88 -1.84 -18.50
N SER A 70 2.04 -1.37 -18.09
CA SER A 70 2.49 -1.26 -16.70
C SER A 70 3.05 0.13 -16.45
N ALA A 71 3.01 0.57 -15.20
CA ALA A 71 3.67 1.77 -14.76
C ALA A 71 4.38 1.51 -13.42
N GLY A 72 5.50 2.18 -13.21
CA GLY A 72 6.31 1.94 -12.05
C GLY A 72 7.42 2.95 -11.87
N VAL A 73 8.46 2.51 -11.20
CA VAL A 73 9.65 3.32 -10.94
C VAL A 73 10.91 2.48 -10.99
N GLU A 74 11.96 3.07 -11.51
CA GLU A 74 13.32 2.68 -11.25
C GLU A 74 13.80 3.43 -10.00
N THR A 75 14.27 2.70 -9.01
CA THR A 75 14.79 3.26 -7.76
C THR A 75 16.28 3.01 -7.68
N ILE A 76 17.05 4.05 -7.41
CA ILE A 76 18.49 3.97 -7.18
C ILE A 76 18.76 4.43 -5.75
N LEU A 77 19.30 3.53 -4.92
CA LEU A 77 19.87 3.85 -3.62
C LEU A 77 21.36 4.13 -3.80
N MET A 78 21.83 5.26 -3.32
CA MET A 78 23.22 5.72 -3.47
C MET A 78 23.84 6.03 -2.12
N HIS A 79 25.15 5.79 -2.03
CA HIS A 79 25.98 6.19 -0.90
C HIS A 79 27.01 7.23 -1.35
N GLU A 80 27.44 8.12 -0.46
CA GLU A 80 28.43 9.18 -0.74
C GLU A 80 29.76 8.66 -1.32
N SER A 81 30.08 7.37 -1.14
CA SER A 81 31.25 6.72 -1.74
C SER A 81 31.13 6.46 -3.23
N GLY A 82 29.96 6.70 -3.84
CA GLY A 82 29.65 6.33 -5.22
C GLY A 82 29.09 4.91 -5.38
N GLU A 83 29.00 4.12 -4.31
CA GLU A 83 28.35 2.82 -4.34
C GLU A 83 26.84 2.98 -4.49
N PHE A 84 26.21 2.08 -5.28
CA PHE A 84 24.76 2.12 -5.51
C PHE A 84 24.14 0.74 -5.66
N LEU A 85 22.82 0.68 -5.41
CA LEU A 85 21.91 -0.41 -5.78
C LEU A 85 20.75 0.18 -6.59
N GLN A 86 20.37 -0.50 -7.66
CA GLN A 86 19.32 -0.05 -8.58
C GLN A 86 18.36 -1.21 -8.86
N SER A 87 17.08 -0.93 -8.81
CA SER A 87 16.04 -1.90 -9.16
C SER A 87 14.81 -1.22 -9.73
N GLU A 88 14.10 -1.95 -10.58
CA GLU A 88 12.81 -1.53 -11.13
C GLU A 88 11.66 -2.21 -10.39
N TYR A 89 10.59 -1.48 -10.21
CA TYR A 89 9.32 -2.02 -9.71
C TYR A 89 8.17 -1.54 -10.59
N MET A 90 7.50 -2.48 -11.25
CA MET A 90 6.42 -2.23 -12.19
C MET A 90 5.12 -2.86 -11.71
N LEU A 91 4.00 -2.16 -11.91
CA LEU A 91 2.65 -2.61 -11.61
C LEU A 91 1.80 -2.59 -12.89
N PRO A 92 0.97 -3.62 -13.16
CA PRO A 92 0.06 -3.59 -14.27
C PRO A 92 -0.94 -2.42 -14.12
N LEU A 93 -1.22 -1.72 -15.22
CA LEU A 93 -2.18 -0.63 -15.23
C LEU A 93 -3.60 -1.16 -15.10
N SER A 94 -4.36 -0.67 -14.13
CA SER A 94 -5.79 -0.91 -14.00
C SER A 94 -6.59 -0.18 -15.09
N LYS A 95 -6.08 0.98 -15.53
CA LYS A 95 -6.59 1.77 -16.65
C LYS A 95 -5.43 2.24 -17.50
N LYS A 96 -5.57 2.12 -18.84
CA LYS A 96 -4.54 2.52 -19.81
C LYS A 96 -4.70 4.00 -20.21
N ASP A 97 -4.73 4.87 -19.23
CA ASP A 97 -4.85 6.30 -19.39
C ASP A 97 -3.83 7.03 -18.49
N PRO A 98 -3.61 8.33 -18.66
CA PRO A 98 -2.66 9.09 -17.84
C PRO A 98 -2.95 9.03 -16.34
N GLN A 99 -4.21 8.93 -15.93
CA GLN A 99 -4.62 8.82 -14.53
C GLN A 99 -4.23 7.46 -13.94
N GLY A 100 -4.43 6.38 -14.70
CA GLY A 100 -4.00 5.03 -14.32
C GLY A 100 -2.49 4.94 -14.19
N ALA A 101 -1.74 5.51 -15.14
CA ALA A 101 -0.28 5.58 -15.08
C ALA A 101 0.21 6.37 -13.85
N GLY A 102 -0.34 7.56 -13.60
CA GLY A 102 0.01 8.38 -12.44
C GLY A 102 -0.27 7.69 -11.11
N SER A 103 -1.40 6.98 -11.01
CA SER A 103 -1.73 6.16 -9.85
C SER A 103 -0.72 5.02 -9.67
N GLY A 104 -0.42 4.24 -10.73
CA GLY A 104 0.55 3.15 -10.70
C GLY A 104 1.93 3.61 -10.26
N ILE A 105 2.42 4.73 -10.80
CA ILE A 105 3.69 5.35 -10.41
C ILE A 105 3.69 5.71 -8.91
N THR A 106 2.61 6.29 -8.40
CA THR A 106 2.52 6.68 -6.98
C THR A 106 2.58 5.46 -6.05
N TYR A 107 1.87 4.40 -6.39
CA TYR A 107 1.94 3.14 -5.66
C TYR A 107 3.35 2.53 -5.73
N ALA A 108 3.92 2.46 -6.92
CA ALA A 108 5.25 1.89 -7.13
C ALA A 108 6.33 2.65 -6.35
N LYS A 109 6.28 3.99 -6.33
CA LYS A 109 7.20 4.83 -5.53
C LYS A 109 7.17 4.44 -4.06
N ARG A 110 5.98 4.30 -3.49
CA ARG A 110 5.81 3.94 -2.09
C ARG A 110 6.34 2.55 -1.77
N TYR A 111 5.90 1.53 -2.53
CA TYR A 111 6.31 0.14 -2.29
C TYR A 111 7.81 -0.08 -2.49
N ALA A 112 8.37 0.46 -3.57
CA ALA A 112 9.81 0.35 -3.82
C ALA A 112 10.63 1.01 -2.70
N LEU A 113 10.19 2.17 -2.20
CA LEU A 113 10.87 2.90 -1.15
C LEU A 113 10.78 2.18 0.21
N GLN A 114 9.61 1.65 0.56
CA GLN A 114 9.42 0.85 1.78
C GLN A 114 10.29 -0.42 1.75
N ALA A 115 10.27 -1.16 0.65
CA ALA A 115 11.06 -2.37 0.48
C ALA A 115 12.57 -2.08 0.57
N MET A 116 13.06 -1.04 -0.12
CA MET A 116 14.45 -0.62 -0.10
C MET A 116 14.93 -0.21 1.29
N ALA A 117 14.09 0.51 2.04
CA ALA A 117 14.42 0.98 3.38
C ALA A 117 14.20 -0.08 4.48
N GLY A 118 13.57 -1.21 4.17
CA GLY A 118 13.22 -2.24 5.16
C GLY A 118 12.09 -1.81 6.11
N ILE A 119 11.22 -0.88 5.67
CA ILE A 119 10.07 -0.44 6.45
C ILE A 119 8.93 -1.42 6.22
N PRO A 120 8.37 -2.06 7.28
CA PRO A 120 7.26 -2.98 7.12
C PRO A 120 6.03 -2.24 6.56
N SER A 121 5.31 -2.88 5.63
CA SER A 121 3.97 -2.44 5.27
C SER A 121 3.00 -2.94 6.35
N GLU A 122 2.18 -2.06 6.93
CA GLU A 122 1.17 -2.46 7.94
C GLU A 122 0.09 -3.41 7.38
N ASP A 123 0.09 -3.67 6.08
CA ASP A 123 -0.85 -4.57 5.39
C ASP A 123 -0.36 -6.00 5.26
N ASP A 124 0.70 -6.38 5.96
CA ASP A 124 1.27 -7.74 5.84
C ASP A 124 0.49 -8.82 6.61
N ASP A 125 -0.73 -8.53 7.01
CA ASP A 125 -1.72 -9.54 7.30
C ASP A 125 -2.19 -10.14 5.96
N GLY A 126 -1.47 -11.12 5.44
CA GLY A 126 -1.82 -11.90 4.24
C GLY A 126 -3.23 -12.52 4.28
N ASN A 127 -4.01 -12.26 5.33
CA ASN A 127 -5.43 -12.52 5.47
C ASN A 127 -6.34 -11.58 4.66
N MET A 128 -5.85 -10.42 4.18
CA MET A 128 -6.69 -9.52 3.37
C MET A 128 -6.66 -9.84 1.87
N ALA A 129 -5.60 -10.49 1.39
CA ALA A 129 -5.49 -10.87 -0.03
C ALA A 129 -6.30 -12.13 -0.39
N SER A 130 -6.74 -12.90 0.59
CA SER A 130 -7.48 -14.17 0.39
C SER A 130 -8.93 -14.15 0.86
N THR A 131 -9.42 -13.06 1.41
CA THR A 131 -10.84 -12.93 1.73
C THR A 131 -11.50 -11.96 0.74
N ASN A 132 -12.15 -12.55 -0.28
CA ASN A 132 -13.41 -12.03 -0.81
C ASN A 132 -14.42 -12.03 0.37
N LYS A 133 -14.18 -11.21 1.39
CA LYS A 133 -15.26 -10.90 2.33
C LYS A 133 -16.22 -10.03 1.53
N PRO A 134 -17.46 -10.47 1.31
CA PRO A 134 -18.48 -9.61 0.76
C PRO A 134 -18.48 -8.33 1.60
N SER A 135 -18.41 -7.17 0.95
CA SER A 135 -18.57 -5.87 1.61
C SER A 135 -19.79 -5.95 2.50
N LYS A 136 -19.68 -5.55 3.79
CA LYS A 136 -20.87 -5.52 4.66
C LYS A 136 -21.97 -4.80 3.92
N PRO A 137 -23.17 -5.38 3.81
CA PRO A 137 -24.26 -4.74 3.13
C PRO A 137 -24.49 -3.34 3.70
N VAL A 138 -24.58 -2.34 2.85
CA VAL A 138 -24.87 -0.95 3.25
C VAL A 138 -26.34 -0.70 2.94
N ILE A 139 -27.02 0.09 3.75
CA ILE A 139 -28.38 0.51 3.46
C ILE A 139 -28.37 1.50 2.29
N ASP A 140 -28.43 0.97 1.08
CA ASP A 140 -28.65 1.71 -0.15
C ASP A 140 -30.14 1.71 -0.53
N ALA A 141 -30.49 2.33 -1.65
CA ALA A 141 -31.89 2.39 -2.12
C ALA A 141 -32.51 1.00 -2.31
N THR A 142 -31.71 0.01 -2.73
CA THR A 142 -32.18 -1.38 -2.94
C THR A 142 -32.44 -2.08 -1.60
N ALA A 143 -31.50 -1.97 -0.66
CA ALA A 143 -31.66 -2.49 0.68
C ALA A 143 -32.83 -1.84 1.41
N GLN A 144 -33.02 -0.52 1.27
CA GLN A 144 -34.16 0.18 1.84
C GLN A 144 -35.50 -0.30 1.26
N GLY A 145 -35.54 -0.62 -0.03
CA GLY A 145 -36.71 -1.23 -0.68
C GLY A 145 -37.06 -2.59 -0.05
N TRP A 146 -36.08 -3.46 0.11
CA TRP A 146 -36.27 -4.75 0.78
C TRP A 146 -36.70 -4.61 2.25
N ILE A 147 -36.07 -3.69 3.01
CA ILE A 147 -36.44 -3.41 4.41
C ILE A 147 -37.91 -3.00 4.51
N ASN A 148 -38.36 -2.10 3.64
CA ASN A 148 -39.76 -1.64 3.63
C ASN A 148 -40.75 -2.77 3.25
N ALA A 149 -40.38 -3.60 2.28
CA ALA A 149 -41.20 -4.73 1.87
C ALA A 149 -41.35 -5.77 3.00
N VAL A 150 -40.25 -6.10 3.68
CA VAL A 150 -40.24 -7.04 4.80
C VAL A 150 -41.00 -6.52 6.02
N LYS A 151 -41.04 -5.20 6.25
CA LYS A 151 -41.89 -4.58 7.28
C LYS A 151 -43.38 -4.77 7.02
N GLN A 152 -43.77 -4.85 5.78
CA GLN A 152 -45.16 -5.08 5.38
C GLN A 152 -45.50 -6.56 5.35
N ASP A 153 -44.62 -7.41 4.83
CA ASP A 153 -44.78 -8.85 4.73
C ASP A 153 -43.47 -9.59 4.91
N ILE A 154 -43.32 -10.27 6.04
CA ILE A 154 -42.11 -11.02 6.42
C ILE A 154 -41.78 -12.16 5.44
N THR A 155 -42.77 -12.68 4.72
CA THR A 155 -42.55 -13.78 3.77
C THR A 155 -41.70 -13.37 2.58
N VAL A 156 -41.58 -12.07 2.31
CA VAL A 156 -40.69 -11.49 1.27
C VAL A 156 -39.22 -11.85 1.52
N LEU A 157 -38.82 -12.14 2.77
CA LEU A 157 -37.46 -12.62 3.08
C LEU A 157 -37.08 -13.92 2.35
N GLU A 158 -38.06 -14.76 1.99
CA GLU A 158 -37.80 -16.01 1.26
C GLU A 158 -37.30 -15.78 -0.16
N GLN A 159 -37.52 -14.59 -0.73
CA GLN A 159 -37.08 -14.22 -2.07
C GLN A 159 -35.60 -13.81 -2.10
N ILE A 160 -34.98 -13.56 -0.92
CA ILE A 160 -33.57 -13.22 -0.81
C ILE A 160 -32.76 -14.51 -0.71
N THR A 161 -31.98 -14.81 -1.75
CA THR A 161 -31.19 -16.04 -1.87
C THR A 161 -29.86 -15.99 -1.11
N ASP A 162 -29.24 -14.81 -0.96
CA ASP A 162 -28.00 -14.63 -0.22
C ASP A 162 -28.26 -14.64 1.29
N PRO A 163 -27.71 -15.61 2.05
CA PRO A 163 -27.99 -15.75 3.48
C PRO A 163 -27.51 -14.55 4.32
N ALA A 164 -26.37 -13.94 3.94
CA ALA A 164 -25.80 -12.80 4.66
C ALA A 164 -26.63 -11.53 4.41
N TYR A 165 -27.08 -11.32 3.17
CA TYR A 165 -27.95 -10.20 2.82
C TYR A 165 -29.34 -10.36 3.43
N LYS A 166 -29.90 -11.59 3.46
CA LYS A 166 -31.16 -11.93 4.13
C LYS A 166 -31.12 -11.60 5.62
N ALA A 167 -30.04 -12.00 6.32
CA ALA A 167 -29.84 -11.68 7.73
C ALA A 167 -29.72 -10.15 7.97
N PHE A 168 -29.01 -9.44 7.11
CA PHE A 168 -28.88 -7.99 7.16
C PHE A 168 -30.22 -7.27 7.01
N ILE A 169 -31.04 -7.64 6.00
CA ILE A 169 -32.38 -7.07 5.78
C ILE A 169 -33.30 -7.37 6.96
N LYS A 170 -33.29 -8.61 7.47
CA LYS A 170 -34.08 -9.01 8.64
C LYS A 170 -33.76 -8.14 9.86
N THR A 171 -32.47 -7.94 10.15
CA THR A 171 -32.02 -7.15 11.31
C THR A 171 -32.43 -5.67 11.21
N ASN A 172 -32.47 -5.10 10.00
CA ASN A 172 -32.81 -3.68 9.79
C ASN A 172 -34.33 -3.46 9.51
N ALA A 173 -35.10 -4.54 9.34
CA ALA A 173 -36.55 -4.48 9.21
C ALA A 173 -37.29 -4.68 10.56
N ALA A 174 -36.61 -5.15 11.58
CA ALA A 174 -37.15 -5.27 12.93
C ALA A 174 -37.28 -3.90 13.59
#